data_d4dae159608abc37d493362ca122b500
#
_entry.id   d4dae159608abc37d493362ca122b500
#
_cell.length_a   1.000
_cell.length_b   1.000
_cell.length_c   1.000
_cell.angle_alpha   90.00
_cell.angle_beta   90.00
_cell.angle_gamma   90.00
#
_symmetry.space_group_name_H-M   'P 1'
#
loop_
_entity.id
_entity.type
_entity.pdbx_description
1 polymer ?
#
loop_
_entity_poly.entity_id
_entity_poly.type
_entity_poly.pdbx_seq_one_letter_code
_entity_poly.pdbx_strand_id
1 'polypeptide(L)'
;MDDGSDFDRDWDDRFEGLSEDWEVIERVLPDGWQEAARLTGALRRTRGFKDAASLLRVMLIHLVDGCSLRETAVRAQAGGLADVSDVALLGRLRGCGEWFRWMVEQMSRRLSTTTQDVLVGKRVRLVDASVVCEPGATGSTWRIHYMIDLSTLACEQLQVTLPDEGETLTRFEVRANDILMADRGLAHRRGIRHVVAGGGDVIVRSNMVSVPLEDGKGKEVALLPKLRKLKVGEAREWPAFMRDDQGTIALRVCALKKSAEQKRKAQDKLREVASKKQRNLQPDTLEAAGYVVVLTTLREVSAQNILELYRHRWQIELAFKRLKSLLQLGHLKKTDQVGAKAWLQGKLFVATLIETLIAVGERSP
;
A
#
# COMPACT_ATOMS: atom_id res chain seq x y z
N MET A 1 22.24 20.09 -15.26
CA MET A 1 21.77 19.35 -16.45
C MET A 1 22.70 18.18 -16.64
N ASP A 2 22.19 17.04 -16.66
CA ASP A 2 22.83 15.74 -16.83
C ASP A 2 22.98 14.92 -15.55
N ASP A 3 21.87 14.25 -15.17
CA ASP A 3 21.94 13.17 -14.16
C ASP A 3 20.83 12.10 -14.34
N GLY A 4 20.14 12.09 -15.49
CA GLY A 4 19.16 11.04 -15.84
C GLY A 4 19.74 9.92 -16.72
N SER A 5 20.87 10.17 -17.38
CA SER A 5 21.38 9.29 -18.42
C SER A 5 22.22 8.10 -17.93
N ASP A 6 22.80 8.17 -16.74
CA ASP A 6 23.64 7.10 -16.20
C ASP A 6 22.81 5.95 -15.58
N PHE A 7 21.65 6.27 -14.98
CA PHE A 7 20.78 5.23 -14.42
C PHE A 7 20.09 4.41 -15.51
N ASP A 8 19.64 5.06 -16.58
CA ASP A 8 18.98 4.38 -17.71
C ASP A 8 19.98 3.50 -18.49
N ARG A 9 21.23 3.93 -18.68
CA ARG A 9 22.28 3.11 -19.32
C ARG A 9 22.64 1.87 -18.50
N ASP A 10 22.75 1.98 -17.18
CA ASP A 10 23.06 0.84 -16.30
C ASP A 10 21.96 -0.24 -16.31
N TRP A 11 20.71 0.12 -16.65
CA TRP A 11 19.62 -0.83 -16.82
C TRP A 11 19.64 -1.55 -18.17
N ASP A 12 19.88 -0.85 -19.28
CA ASP A 12 19.91 -1.43 -20.62
C ASP A 12 21.06 -2.42 -20.77
N ASP A 13 22.25 -2.09 -20.28
CA ASP A 13 23.43 -2.97 -20.31
C ASP A 13 23.22 -4.28 -19.53
N ARG A 14 22.32 -4.31 -18.55
CA ARG A 14 22.00 -5.50 -17.75
C ARG A 14 21.20 -6.57 -18.52
N PHE A 15 20.55 -6.21 -19.61
CA PHE A 15 19.68 -7.12 -20.35
C PHE A 15 20.22 -7.56 -21.71
N GLU A 16 21.34 -7.01 -22.16
CA GLU A 16 21.99 -7.46 -23.40
C GLU A 16 22.52 -8.91 -23.26
N GLY A 17 22.12 -9.76 -24.20
CA GLY A 17 22.65 -11.13 -24.35
C GLY A 17 22.11 -12.19 -23.40
N LEU A 18 20.94 -11.99 -22.75
CA LEU A 18 20.35 -12.98 -21.87
C LEU A 18 19.78 -14.18 -22.61
N SER A 19 20.23 -15.37 -22.23
CA SER A 19 19.78 -16.64 -22.81
C SER A 19 18.85 -17.48 -21.91
N GLU A 20 18.74 -17.13 -20.62
CA GLU A 20 17.97 -17.90 -19.64
C GLU A 20 17.04 -17.02 -18.82
N ASP A 21 15.79 -17.45 -18.62
CA ASP A 21 14.78 -16.73 -17.83
C ASP A 21 15.22 -16.39 -16.39
N TRP A 22 16.06 -17.22 -15.79
CA TRP A 22 16.57 -16.97 -14.44
C TRP A 22 17.54 -15.77 -14.40
N GLU A 23 18.39 -15.61 -15.40
CA GLU A 23 19.31 -14.47 -15.48
C GLU A 23 18.54 -13.16 -15.55
N VAL A 24 17.41 -13.12 -16.27
CA VAL A 24 16.51 -11.95 -16.31
C VAL A 24 16.01 -11.60 -14.92
N ILE A 25 15.52 -12.61 -14.18
CA ILE A 25 15.04 -12.42 -12.81
C ILE A 25 16.18 -11.93 -11.91
N GLU A 26 17.35 -12.55 -11.98
CA GLU A 26 18.49 -12.23 -11.10
C GLU A 26 18.98 -10.79 -11.27
N ARG A 27 18.95 -10.26 -12.49
CA ARG A 27 19.37 -8.88 -12.78
C ARG A 27 18.43 -7.82 -12.22
N VAL A 28 17.14 -8.12 -12.05
CA VAL A 28 16.19 -7.18 -11.42
C VAL A 28 16.18 -7.28 -9.90
N LEU A 29 16.80 -8.32 -9.31
CA LEU A 29 16.94 -8.43 -7.87
C LEU A 29 17.83 -7.32 -7.30
N PRO A 30 17.60 -6.88 -6.05
CA PRO A 30 18.42 -5.83 -5.44
C PRO A 30 19.84 -6.32 -5.13
N ASP A 31 20.84 -5.42 -5.26
CA ASP A 31 22.21 -5.75 -4.92
C ASP A 31 22.31 -6.28 -3.48
N GLY A 32 23.15 -7.29 -3.29
CA GLY A 32 23.33 -7.92 -1.98
C GLY A 32 22.17 -8.85 -1.54
N TRP A 33 21.23 -9.19 -2.41
CA TRP A 33 20.10 -10.06 -2.08
C TRP A 33 20.52 -11.43 -1.53
N GLN A 34 21.63 -11.97 -2.01
CA GLN A 34 22.20 -13.25 -1.54
C GLN A 34 22.75 -13.14 -0.11
N GLU A 35 23.46 -12.05 0.19
CA GLU A 35 23.96 -11.76 1.53
C GLU A 35 22.81 -11.49 2.49
N ALA A 36 21.80 -10.76 2.04
CA ALA A 36 20.57 -10.51 2.81
C ALA A 36 19.87 -11.81 3.21
N ALA A 37 19.91 -12.87 2.39
CA ALA A 37 19.37 -14.17 2.75
C ALA A 37 20.02 -14.77 4.02
N ARG A 38 21.32 -14.51 4.21
CA ARG A 38 22.07 -14.93 5.40
C ARG A 38 21.76 -14.04 6.59
N LEU A 39 21.84 -12.72 6.40
CA LEU A 39 21.64 -11.73 7.47
C LEU A 39 20.22 -11.77 8.04
N THR A 40 19.21 -11.97 7.20
CA THR A 40 17.80 -12.10 7.64
C THR A 40 17.46 -13.48 8.20
N GLY A 41 18.35 -14.45 8.03
CA GLY A 41 18.19 -15.82 8.53
C GLY A 41 17.41 -16.78 7.61
N ALA A 42 17.10 -16.39 6.38
CA ALA A 42 16.46 -17.25 5.38
C ALA A 42 17.35 -18.46 5.03
N LEU A 43 18.67 -18.24 4.94
CA LEU A 43 19.66 -19.26 4.62
C LEU A 43 20.77 -19.32 5.70
N ARG A 44 20.41 -19.69 6.93
CA ARG A 44 21.41 -19.88 8.02
C ARG A 44 22.32 -21.08 7.81
N ARG A 45 21.82 -22.12 7.17
CA ARG A 45 22.56 -23.36 6.87
C ARG A 45 22.18 -23.83 5.47
N THR A 46 23.15 -24.27 4.71
CA THR A 46 23.00 -24.73 3.31
C THR A 46 22.42 -26.15 3.17
N ARG A 47 21.97 -26.79 4.27
CA ARG A 47 21.36 -28.14 4.20
C ARG A 47 20.19 -28.16 3.21
N GLY A 48 20.32 -28.98 2.17
CA GLY A 48 19.30 -29.19 1.13
C GLY A 48 19.24 -28.06 0.07
N PHE A 49 19.99 -26.97 0.22
CA PHE A 49 20.11 -25.90 -0.77
C PHE A 49 21.58 -25.56 -0.98
N LYS A 50 22.01 -25.35 -2.21
CA LYS A 50 23.38 -24.97 -2.52
C LYS A 50 23.69 -23.54 -2.08
N ASP A 51 22.76 -22.62 -2.37
CA ASP A 51 22.92 -21.19 -2.22
C ASP A 51 21.57 -20.46 -2.08
N ALA A 52 21.59 -19.15 -2.02
CA ALA A 52 20.38 -18.31 -1.96
C ALA A 52 19.58 -18.35 -3.26
N ALA A 53 20.24 -18.55 -4.42
CA ALA A 53 19.58 -18.63 -5.71
C ALA A 53 18.69 -19.87 -5.80
N SER A 54 19.21 -21.05 -5.44
CA SER A 54 18.42 -22.28 -5.39
C SER A 54 17.27 -22.18 -4.40
N LEU A 55 17.46 -21.55 -3.23
CA LEU A 55 16.38 -21.31 -2.28
C LEU A 55 15.30 -20.40 -2.89
N LEU A 56 15.68 -19.28 -3.52
CA LEU A 56 14.73 -18.34 -4.12
C LEU A 56 13.94 -18.99 -5.24
N ARG A 57 14.59 -19.72 -6.14
CA ARG A 57 13.94 -20.44 -7.24
C ARG A 57 12.88 -21.44 -6.72
N VAL A 58 13.22 -22.20 -5.69
CA VAL A 58 12.25 -23.12 -5.06
C VAL A 58 11.10 -22.38 -4.40
N MET A 59 11.35 -21.24 -3.72
CA MET A 59 10.29 -20.43 -3.16
C MET A 59 9.39 -19.84 -4.25
N LEU A 60 9.93 -19.42 -5.40
CA LEU A 60 9.14 -18.92 -6.52
C LEU A 60 8.21 -19.99 -7.09
N ILE A 61 8.63 -21.27 -7.22
CA ILE A 61 7.75 -22.39 -7.61
C ILE A 61 6.54 -22.44 -6.67
N HIS A 62 6.75 -22.33 -5.35
CA HIS A 62 5.66 -22.35 -4.38
C HIS A 62 4.76 -21.12 -4.46
N LEU A 63 5.35 -19.94 -4.63
CA LEU A 63 4.66 -18.68 -4.54
C LEU A 63 3.95 -18.29 -5.85
N VAL A 64 4.57 -18.52 -7.00
CA VAL A 64 4.03 -18.13 -8.32
C VAL A 64 3.04 -19.19 -8.82
N ASP A 65 3.46 -20.43 -8.91
CA ASP A 65 2.64 -21.52 -9.46
C ASP A 65 1.53 -21.97 -8.49
N GLY A 66 1.59 -21.56 -7.23
CA GLY A 66 0.62 -21.96 -6.22
C GLY A 66 0.69 -23.44 -5.82
N CYS A 67 1.79 -24.10 -6.14
CA CYS A 67 2.04 -25.51 -5.79
C CYS A 67 1.97 -25.73 -4.27
N SER A 68 1.50 -26.90 -3.85
CA SER A 68 1.64 -27.34 -2.47
C SER A 68 3.13 -27.48 -2.10
N LEU A 69 3.47 -27.45 -0.82
CA LEU A 69 4.87 -27.66 -0.41
C LEU A 69 5.40 -29.03 -0.84
N ARG A 70 4.53 -30.05 -0.82
CA ARG A 70 4.89 -31.40 -1.29
C ARG A 70 5.20 -31.41 -2.78
N GLU A 71 4.35 -30.80 -3.60
CA GLU A 71 4.56 -30.68 -5.04
C GLU A 71 5.81 -29.83 -5.35
N THR A 72 6.01 -28.74 -4.59
CA THR A 72 7.20 -27.90 -4.69
C THR A 72 8.48 -28.68 -4.42
N ALA A 73 8.49 -29.56 -3.39
CA ALA A 73 9.63 -30.42 -3.09
C ALA A 73 9.96 -31.37 -4.26
N VAL A 74 8.94 -32.00 -4.84
CA VAL A 74 9.12 -32.90 -6.00
C VAL A 74 9.67 -32.13 -7.22
N ARG A 75 9.11 -30.95 -7.53
CA ARG A 75 9.60 -30.10 -8.63
C ARG A 75 11.02 -29.59 -8.40
N ALA A 76 11.34 -29.22 -7.15
CA ALA A 76 12.68 -28.78 -6.78
C ALA A 76 13.73 -29.89 -6.96
N GLN A 77 13.39 -31.11 -6.60
CA GLN A 77 14.24 -32.28 -6.79
C GLN A 77 14.41 -32.60 -8.29
N ALA A 78 13.32 -32.68 -9.03
CA ALA A 78 13.35 -32.94 -10.47
C ALA A 78 14.16 -31.86 -11.25
N GLY A 79 14.10 -30.61 -10.83
CA GLY A 79 14.88 -29.51 -11.41
C GLY A 79 16.31 -29.38 -10.87
N GLY A 80 16.78 -30.29 -10.00
CA GLY A 80 18.14 -30.25 -9.43
C GLY A 80 18.41 -29.04 -8.53
N LEU A 81 17.35 -28.35 -8.06
CA LEU A 81 17.46 -27.14 -7.24
C LEU A 81 17.69 -27.47 -5.76
N ALA A 82 16.97 -28.47 -5.26
CA ALA A 82 17.06 -28.89 -3.86
C ALA A 82 16.51 -30.30 -3.67
N ASP A 83 17.08 -31.05 -2.71
CA ASP A 83 16.54 -32.32 -2.22
C ASP A 83 16.12 -32.14 -0.76
N VAL A 84 14.84 -31.81 -0.57
CA VAL A 84 14.26 -31.47 0.73
C VAL A 84 12.84 -31.98 0.86
N SER A 85 12.42 -32.32 2.08
CA SER A 85 11.03 -32.67 2.37
C SER A 85 10.13 -31.41 2.41
N ASP A 86 8.83 -31.61 2.28
CA ASP A 86 7.81 -30.56 2.44
C ASP A 86 7.85 -29.89 3.82
N VAL A 87 8.15 -30.66 4.88
CA VAL A 87 8.34 -30.14 6.24
C VAL A 87 9.56 -29.22 6.31
N ALA A 88 10.68 -29.64 5.69
CA ALA A 88 11.88 -28.79 5.61
C ALA A 88 11.61 -27.52 4.81
N LEU A 89 10.85 -27.60 3.71
CA LEU A 89 10.41 -26.45 2.92
C LEU A 89 9.54 -25.49 3.72
N LEU A 90 8.61 -25.98 4.54
CA LEU A 90 7.82 -25.13 5.44
C LEU A 90 8.73 -24.36 6.42
N GLY A 91 9.72 -25.06 6.99
CA GLY A 91 10.71 -24.43 7.87
C GLY A 91 11.51 -23.34 7.16
N ARG A 92 11.88 -23.55 5.89
CA ARG A 92 12.56 -22.55 5.06
C ARG A 92 11.64 -21.37 4.73
N LEU A 93 10.41 -21.61 4.31
CA LEU A 93 9.43 -20.55 4.03
C LEU A 93 9.26 -19.63 5.25
N ARG A 94 9.09 -20.20 6.45
CA ARG A 94 9.00 -19.44 7.71
C ARG A 94 10.20 -18.51 7.92
N GLY A 95 11.41 -18.97 7.56
CA GLY A 95 12.63 -18.18 7.66
C GLY A 95 12.79 -17.11 6.58
N CYS A 96 12.05 -17.19 5.45
CA CYS A 96 12.22 -16.29 4.32
C CYS A 96 11.44 -14.97 4.46
N GLY A 97 10.53 -14.83 5.44
CA GLY A 97 9.64 -13.67 5.53
C GLY A 97 10.36 -12.32 5.56
N GLU A 98 11.37 -12.17 6.42
CA GLU A 98 12.15 -10.93 6.52
C GLU A 98 13.04 -10.70 5.29
N TRP A 99 13.51 -11.76 4.63
CA TRP A 99 14.25 -11.65 3.39
C TRP A 99 13.38 -11.13 2.25
N PHE A 100 12.17 -11.67 2.07
CA PHE A 100 11.21 -11.16 1.11
C PHE A 100 10.86 -9.70 1.39
N ARG A 101 10.60 -9.32 2.65
CA ARG A 101 10.34 -7.94 3.04
C ARG A 101 11.49 -7.02 2.66
N TRP A 102 12.73 -7.40 2.96
CA TRP A 102 13.92 -6.65 2.62
C TRP A 102 14.03 -6.45 1.09
N MET A 103 13.83 -7.51 0.29
CA MET A 103 13.86 -7.41 -1.18
C MET A 103 12.80 -6.44 -1.70
N VAL A 104 11.57 -6.52 -1.21
CA VAL A 104 10.49 -5.57 -1.57
C VAL A 104 10.92 -4.13 -1.29
N GLU A 105 11.46 -3.86 -0.10
CA GLU A 105 11.90 -2.51 0.29
C GLU A 105 13.00 -1.97 -0.63
N GLN A 106 13.99 -2.78 -0.97
CA GLN A 106 15.07 -2.36 -1.86
C GLN A 106 14.59 -2.12 -3.31
N MET A 107 13.78 -3.04 -3.85
CA MET A 107 13.24 -2.92 -5.22
C MET A 107 12.30 -1.72 -5.33
N SER A 108 11.45 -1.49 -4.34
CA SER A 108 10.54 -0.34 -4.32
C SER A 108 11.29 1.00 -4.28
N ARG A 109 12.43 1.08 -3.58
CA ARG A 109 13.27 2.29 -3.60
C ARG A 109 13.80 2.61 -4.98
N ARG A 110 14.17 1.59 -5.78
CA ARG A 110 14.62 1.77 -7.16
C ARG A 110 13.51 2.26 -8.10
N LEU A 111 12.29 1.77 -7.91
CA LEU A 111 11.13 2.20 -8.70
C LEU A 111 10.72 3.65 -8.40
N SER A 112 10.95 4.13 -7.18
CA SER A 112 10.58 5.50 -6.75
C SER A 112 11.45 6.61 -7.34
N THR A 113 12.57 6.32 -7.99
CA THR A 113 13.49 7.34 -8.54
C THR A 113 13.01 7.98 -9.84
N THR A 114 11.97 7.45 -10.49
CA THR A 114 11.43 7.91 -11.79
C THR A 114 10.17 8.75 -11.69
N THR A 115 9.96 9.45 -10.59
CA THR A 115 8.71 10.15 -10.29
C THR A 115 8.58 11.46 -11.07
N GLN A 116 7.61 11.55 -11.98
CA GLN A 116 7.07 12.86 -12.39
C GLN A 116 6.23 13.40 -11.23
N ASP A 117 6.67 14.50 -10.62
CA ASP A 117 5.95 15.15 -9.53
C ASP A 117 4.58 15.63 -9.99
N VAL A 118 3.52 15.05 -9.45
CA VAL A 118 2.13 15.51 -9.66
C VAL A 118 1.96 16.93 -9.10
N LEU A 119 2.76 17.31 -8.11
CA LEU A 119 2.94 18.67 -7.62
C LEU A 119 4.45 18.93 -7.54
N VAL A 120 4.90 20.03 -8.14
CA VAL A 120 6.32 20.39 -8.22
C VAL A 120 6.99 20.28 -6.84
N GLY A 121 8.03 19.45 -6.74
CA GLY A 121 8.80 19.25 -5.51
C GLY A 121 8.11 18.43 -4.42
N LYS A 122 6.93 17.81 -4.67
CA LYS A 122 6.22 16.96 -3.72
C LYS A 122 5.90 15.60 -4.30
N ARG A 123 5.93 14.57 -3.46
CA ARG A 123 5.58 13.19 -3.82
C ARG A 123 4.24 12.80 -3.22
N VAL A 124 3.32 12.34 -4.06
CA VAL A 124 2.00 11.89 -3.61
C VAL A 124 2.01 10.39 -3.39
N ARG A 125 1.73 9.98 -2.17
CA ARG A 125 1.70 8.58 -1.74
C ARG A 125 0.29 8.18 -1.31
N LEU A 126 -0.23 7.17 -1.95
CA LEU A 126 -1.54 6.61 -1.62
C LEU A 126 -1.38 5.55 -0.54
N VAL A 127 -2.18 5.65 0.52
CA VAL A 127 -2.15 4.75 1.67
C VAL A 127 -3.51 4.10 1.85
N ASP A 128 -3.52 2.77 2.02
CA ASP A 128 -4.73 2.02 2.33
C ASP A 128 -4.39 0.73 3.10
N ALA A 129 -5.42 0.04 3.58
CA ALA A 129 -5.28 -1.26 4.21
C ALA A 129 -6.34 -2.23 3.70
N SER A 130 -5.99 -3.50 3.64
CA SER A 130 -6.89 -4.56 3.22
C SER A 130 -6.76 -5.78 4.11
N VAL A 131 -7.88 -6.48 4.31
CA VAL A 131 -7.90 -7.71 5.11
C VAL A 131 -7.71 -8.93 4.23
N VAL A 132 -7.07 -9.94 4.81
CA VAL A 132 -6.90 -11.29 4.25
C VAL A 132 -7.48 -12.27 5.24
N CYS A 133 -8.21 -13.26 4.73
CA CYS A 133 -8.81 -14.32 5.54
C CYS A 133 -8.09 -15.64 5.29
N GLU A 134 -7.90 -16.42 6.35
CA GLU A 134 -7.46 -17.81 6.23
C GLU A 134 -8.61 -18.70 5.76
N PRO A 135 -8.33 -19.82 5.09
CA PRO A 135 -9.35 -20.79 4.74
C PRO A 135 -10.10 -21.28 5.98
N GLY A 136 -11.42 -21.23 5.94
CA GLY A 136 -12.29 -21.64 7.06
C GLY A 136 -12.41 -20.63 8.20
N ALA A 137 -11.73 -19.48 8.15
CA ALA A 137 -11.88 -18.45 9.16
C ALA A 137 -13.23 -17.73 9.02
N THR A 138 -13.90 -17.47 10.14
CA THR A 138 -15.15 -16.72 10.20
C THR A 138 -14.95 -15.19 10.15
N GLY A 139 -13.71 -14.72 10.05
CA GLY A 139 -13.34 -13.30 10.02
C GLY A 139 -12.00 -13.03 9.41
N SER A 140 -11.56 -11.77 9.48
CA SER A 140 -10.25 -11.35 8.99
C SER A 140 -9.14 -11.90 9.87
N THR A 141 -8.16 -12.56 9.28
CA THR A 141 -7.03 -13.16 10.01
C THR A 141 -5.79 -12.30 9.95
N TRP A 142 -5.63 -11.54 8.85
CA TRP A 142 -4.49 -10.66 8.61
C TRP A 142 -4.94 -9.34 8.03
N ARG A 143 -4.12 -8.30 8.24
CA ARG A 143 -4.28 -7.00 7.58
C ARG A 143 -2.98 -6.64 6.86
N ILE A 144 -3.11 -6.19 5.62
CA ILE A 144 -2.02 -5.66 4.82
C ILE A 144 -2.19 -4.15 4.79
N HIS A 145 -1.18 -3.42 5.25
CA HIS A 145 -1.05 -1.98 5.11
C HIS A 145 -0.10 -1.70 3.96
N TYR A 146 -0.50 -0.84 3.04
CA TYR A 146 0.14 -0.68 1.75
C TYR A 146 0.25 0.79 1.39
N MET A 147 1.42 1.21 0.94
CA MET A 147 1.66 2.54 0.42
C MET A 147 2.26 2.44 -0.98
N ILE A 148 1.66 3.14 -1.93
CA ILE A 148 2.15 3.23 -3.30
C ILE A 148 2.46 4.69 -3.66
N ASP A 149 3.45 4.89 -4.49
CA ASP A 149 3.67 6.16 -5.17
C ASP A 149 2.59 6.37 -6.25
N LEU A 150 1.97 7.57 -6.30
CA LEU A 150 0.89 7.84 -7.26
C LEU A 150 1.39 7.91 -8.69
N SER A 151 2.61 8.35 -8.93
CA SER A 151 3.12 8.57 -10.28
C SER A 151 3.58 7.28 -10.95
N THR A 152 4.22 6.39 -10.19
CA THR A 152 4.73 5.10 -10.68
C THR A 152 3.78 3.95 -10.41
N LEU A 153 2.82 4.12 -9.49
CA LEU A 153 1.95 3.07 -8.94
C LEU A 153 2.73 1.93 -8.27
N ALA A 154 4.02 2.12 -8.02
CA ALA A 154 4.87 1.14 -7.38
C ALA A 154 4.63 1.08 -5.87
N CYS A 155 4.77 -0.11 -5.29
CA CYS A 155 4.72 -0.31 -3.85
C CYS A 155 5.98 0.23 -3.19
N GLU A 156 5.84 1.20 -2.30
CA GLU A 156 6.96 1.74 -1.54
C GLU A 156 7.08 1.15 -0.14
N GLN A 157 5.97 0.95 0.53
CA GLN A 157 5.97 0.35 1.86
C GLN A 157 4.81 -0.63 2.02
N LEU A 158 5.09 -1.68 2.78
CA LEU A 158 4.13 -2.72 3.04
C LEU A 158 4.37 -3.36 4.40
N GLN A 159 3.29 -3.53 5.16
CA GLN A 159 3.30 -4.23 6.42
C GLN A 159 2.17 -5.25 6.48
N VAL A 160 2.45 -6.38 7.10
CA VAL A 160 1.45 -7.41 7.43
C VAL A 160 1.27 -7.43 8.95
N THR A 161 0.05 -7.25 9.41
CA THR A 161 -0.29 -7.21 10.83
C THR A 161 -1.48 -8.10 11.16
N LEU A 162 -1.76 -8.27 12.45
CA LEU A 162 -3.04 -8.83 12.90
C LEU A 162 -4.18 -7.82 12.68
N PRO A 163 -5.44 -8.28 12.58
CA PRO A 163 -6.57 -7.40 12.27
C PRO A 163 -6.88 -6.36 13.35
N ASP A 164 -6.56 -6.66 14.62
CA ASP A 164 -6.75 -5.81 15.79
C ASP A 164 -5.78 -4.63 15.86
N GLU A 165 -4.68 -4.72 15.14
CA GLU A 165 -3.66 -3.66 15.10
C GLU A 165 -4.09 -2.42 14.31
N GLY A 166 -5.29 -2.15 14.02
CA GLY A 166 -5.86 -0.92 13.48
C GLY A 166 -5.17 -0.30 12.25
N GLU A 167 -5.91 0.46 11.49
CA GLU A 167 -5.41 1.24 10.35
C GLU A 167 -4.95 2.61 10.85
N THR A 168 -3.69 2.97 10.58
CA THR A 168 -3.13 4.26 10.99
C THR A 168 -2.00 4.69 10.07
N LEU A 169 -1.90 6.01 9.82
CA LEU A 169 -0.79 6.61 9.08
C LEU A 169 0.55 6.50 9.82
N THR A 170 0.54 6.27 11.14
CA THR A 170 1.79 6.13 11.94
C THR A 170 2.61 4.89 11.58
N ARG A 171 2.08 3.99 10.77
CA ARG A 171 2.79 2.79 10.30
C ARG A 171 3.74 3.07 9.15
N PHE A 172 3.61 4.22 8.52
CA PHE A 172 4.34 4.54 7.31
C PHE A 172 5.44 5.55 7.61
N GLU A 173 6.60 5.32 7.02
CA GLU A 173 7.69 6.28 7.04
C GLU A 173 7.31 7.50 6.21
N VAL A 174 7.50 8.67 6.77
CA VAL A 174 7.21 9.95 6.14
C VAL A 174 8.51 10.70 5.93
N ARG A 175 8.70 11.22 4.71
CA ARG A 175 9.83 12.08 4.37
C ARG A 175 9.34 13.49 4.11
N ALA A 176 10.25 14.45 4.22
CA ALA A 176 9.96 15.82 3.86
C ALA A 176 9.40 15.89 2.42
N ASN A 177 8.37 16.72 2.22
CA ASN A 177 7.64 16.88 0.96
C ASN A 177 6.77 15.70 0.51
N ASP A 178 6.61 14.67 1.32
CA ASP A 178 5.59 13.65 1.04
C ASP A 178 4.19 14.20 1.25
N ILE A 179 3.24 13.79 0.41
CA ILE A 179 1.82 14.00 0.60
C ILE A 179 1.18 12.62 0.79
N LEU A 180 0.75 12.31 2.01
CA LEU A 180 0.03 11.05 2.25
C LEU A 180 -1.45 11.24 1.99
N MET A 181 -1.97 10.49 1.01
CA MET A 181 -3.38 10.49 0.64
C MET A 181 -4.05 9.21 1.11
N ALA A 182 -5.14 9.34 1.88
CA ALA A 182 -5.81 8.20 2.48
C ALA A 182 -7.34 8.37 2.58
N ASP A 183 -8.05 7.25 2.75
CA ASP A 183 -9.49 7.26 3.01
C ASP A 183 -9.78 7.61 4.49
N ARG A 184 -11.07 7.73 4.79
CA ARG A 184 -11.58 8.13 6.12
C ARG A 184 -11.18 7.16 7.25
N GLY A 185 -10.92 5.89 6.94
CA GLY A 185 -10.47 4.90 7.91
C GLY A 185 -9.13 5.24 8.54
N LEU A 186 -8.28 5.92 7.80
CA LEU A 186 -6.94 6.36 8.21
C LEU A 186 -6.88 7.81 8.72
N ALA A 187 -8.01 8.55 8.63
CA ALA A 187 -8.08 9.96 9.03
C ALA A 187 -8.25 10.10 10.57
N HIS A 188 -7.17 9.95 11.30
CA HIS A 188 -7.10 10.09 12.76
C HIS A 188 -6.09 11.16 13.18
N ARG A 189 -6.36 11.87 14.28
CA ARG A 189 -5.50 12.96 14.79
C ARG A 189 -4.04 12.54 14.90
N ARG A 190 -3.76 11.39 15.55
CA ARG A 190 -2.40 10.86 15.73
C ARG A 190 -1.70 10.60 14.38
N GLY A 191 -2.42 10.07 13.39
CA GLY A 191 -1.87 9.81 12.05
C GLY A 191 -1.52 11.10 11.31
N ILE A 192 -2.42 12.09 11.33
CA ILE A 192 -2.17 13.40 10.71
C ILE A 192 -0.97 14.08 11.36
N ARG A 193 -0.89 14.07 12.70
CA ARG A 193 0.28 14.62 13.42
C ARG A 193 1.58 13.93 13.05
N HIS A 194 1.59 12.62 12.96
CA HIS A 194 2.78 11.86 12.55
C HIS A 194 3.30 12.33 11.18
N VAL A 195 2.40 12.51 10.21
CA VAL A 195 2.79 12.96 8.86
C VAL A 195 3.37 14.37 8.91
N VAL A 196 2.71 15.29 9.62
CA VAL A 196 3.18 16.68 9.76
C VAL A 196 4.52 16.75 10.51
N ALA A 197 4.69 15.96 11.56
CA ALA A 197 5.95 15.89 12.30
C ALA A 197 7.11 15.35 11.46
N GLY A 198 6.82 14.47 10.49
CA GLY A 198 7.79 13.97 9.51
C GLY A 198 8.10 14.96 8.37
N GLY A 199 7.53 16.17 8.40
CA GLY A 199 7.70 17.18 7.34
C GLY A 199 6.83 16.93 6.09
N GLY A 200 5.86 16.03 6.18
CA GLY A 200 4.92 15.73 5.12
C GLY A 200 3.59 16.48 5.24
N ASP A 201 2.78 16.35 4.20
CA ASP A 201 1.42 16.87 4.11
C ASP A 201 0.40 15.73 4.05
N VAL A 202 -0.86 16.02 4.35
CA VAL A 202 -1.96 15.05 4.23
C VAL A 202 -3.04 15.52 3.25
N ILE A 203 -3.66 14.56 2.58
CA ILE A 203 -4.94 14.69 1.87
C ILE A 203 -5.80 13.51 2.32
N VAL A 204 -6.65 13.69 3.33
CA VAL A 204 -7.44 12.61 3.92
C VAL A 204 -8.93 12.91 3.88
N ARG A 205 -9.73 11.89 3.59
CA ARG A 205 -11.18 12.04 3.61
C ARG A 205 -11.68 12.15 5.04
N SER A 206 -12.42 13.21 5.34
CA SER A 206 -13.04 13.39 6.65
C SER A 206 -14.20 12.41 6.85
N ASN A 207 -14.32 11.85 8.06
CA ASN A 207 -15.50 11.16 8.53
C ASN A 207 -16.36 12.04 9.48
N MET A 208 -15.96 13.29 9.67
CA MET A 208 -16.59 14.30 10.53
C MET A 208 -16.57 14.00 12.05
N VAL A 209 -16.08 12.84 12.46
CA VAL A 209 -16.08 12.40 13.86
C VAL A 209 -14.65 12.20 14.37
N SER A 210 -13.81 11.47 13.62
CA SER A 210 -12.46 11.08 14.07
C SER A 210 -11.49 12.24 14.21
N VAL A 211 -11.75 13.36 13.52
CA VAL A 211 -10.94 14.56 13.57
C VAL A 211 -11.87 15.74 13.87
N PRO A 212 -12.18 16.02 15.15
CA PRO A 212 -12.85 17.23 15.54
C PRO A 212 -12.09 18.47 15.06
N LEU A 213 -12.79 19.41 14.47
CA LEU A 213 -12.21 20.61 13.88
C LEU A 213 -12.66 21.83 14.67
N GLU A 214 -11.71 22.76 14.86
CA GLU A 214 -11.93 24.04 15.50
C GLU A 214 -11.71 25.18 14.50
N ASP A 215 -12.35 26.32 14.74
CA ASP A 215 -12.03 27.58 14.05
C ASP A 215 -10.82 28.28 14.71
N GLY A 216 -10.41 29.43 14.18
CA GLY A 216 -9.28 30.20 14.71
C GLY A 216 -9.47 30.73 16.15
N LYS A 217 -10.67 30.58 16.71
CA LYS A 217 -11.01 30.96 18.10
C LYS A 217 -11.16 29.75 19.03
N GLY A 218 -10.88 28.55 18.53
CA GLY A 218 -11.01 27.31 19.30
C GLY A 218 -12.46 26.78 19.42
N LYS A 219 -13.40 27.32 18.66
CA LYS A 219 -14.78 26.84 18.62
C LYS A 219 -14.93 25.71 17.61
N GLU A 220 -15.68 24.67 17.99
CA GLU A 220 -15.98 23.54 17.11
C GLU A 220 -16.65 24.00 15.80
N VAL A 221 -16.16 23.46 14.68
CA VAL A 221 -16.65 23.74 13.35
C VAL A 221 -17.72 22.74 12.95
N ALA A 222 -18.98 23.18 12.94
CA ALA A 222 -20.09 22.41 12.36
C ALA A 222 -19.99 22.46 10.82
N LEU A 223 -19.61 21.35 10.19
CA LEU A 223 -19.42 21.31 8.73
C LEU A 223 -20.74 21.25 7.95
N LEU A 224 -21.75 20.50 8.39
CA LEU A 224 -23.00 20.33 7.65
C LEU A 224 -23.70 21.66 7.27
N PRO A 225 -23.85 22.65 8.17
CA PRO A 225 -24.42 23.95 7.81
C PRO A 225 -23.64 24.68 6.70
N LYS A 226 -22.31 24.50 6.66
CA LYS A 226 -21.46 25.09 5.61
C LYS A 226 -21.65 24.34 4.29
N LEU A 227 -21.71 23.00 4.34
CA LEU A 227 -21.87 22.13 3.16
C LEU A 227 -23.23 22.32 2.46
N ARG A 228 -24.30 22.57 3.22
CA ARG A 228 -25.65 22.84 2.68
C ARG A 228 -25.68 24.04 1.72
N LYS A 229 -24.80 25.03 1.92
CA LYS A 229 -24.70 26.23 1.10
C LYS A 229 -24.00 26.01 -0.25
N LEU A 230 -23.41 24.85 -0.48
CA LEU A 230 -22.73 24.54 -1.75
C LEU A 230 -23.73 24.24 -2.87
N LYS A 231 -23.44 24.73 -4.06
CA LYS A 231 -24.10 24.30 -5.30
C LYS A 231 -23.54 22.96 -5.76
N VAL A 232 -24.29 22.23 -6.58
CA VAL A 232 -23.81 20.96 -7.15
C VAL A 232 -22.58 21.22 -8.02
N GLY A 233 -21.53 20.42 -7.80
CA GLY A 233 -20.24 20.57 -8.49
C GLY A 233 -19.36 21.71 -7.98
N GLU A 234 -19.86 22.54 -7.05
CA GLU A 234 -19.07 23.62 -6.46
C GLU A 234 -18.05 23.07 -5.47
N ALA A 235 -16.76 23.39 -5.70
CA ALA A 235 -15.68 23.19 -4.76
C ALA A 235 -15.51 24.42 -3.89
N ARG A 236 -15.42 24.24 -2.57
CA ARG A 236 -15.16 25.32 -1.62
C ARG A 236 -14.27 24.84 -0.50
N GLU A 237 -13.58 25.79 0.13
CA GLU A 237 -12.70 25.53 1.26
C GLU A 237 -12.97 26.43 2.45
N TRP A 238 -12.54 25.94 3.63
CA TRP A 238 -12.55 26.70 4.87
C TRP A 238 -11.30 26.37 5.67
N PRO A 239 -10.69 27.38 6.33
CA PRO A 239 -9.66 27.10 7.32
C PRO A 239 -10.26 26.37 8.51
N ALA A 240 -9.50 25.44 9.07
CA ALA A 240 -9.84 24.71 10.27
C ALA A 240 -8.57 24.32 11.03
N PHE A 241 -8.73 23.96 12.30
CA PHE A 241 -7.64 23.55 13.15
C PHE A 241 -7.98 22.20 13.79
N MET A 242 -7.00 21.34 13.89
CA MET A 242 -7.07 20.11 14.66
C MET A 242 -6.24 20.30 15.92
N ARG A 243 -6.84 20.10 17.08
CA ARG A 243 -6.15 20.15 18.37
C ARG A 243 -6.02 18.76 18.99
N ASP A 244 -4.90 18.49 19.60
CA ASP A 244 -4.65 17.34 20.46
C ASP A 244 -3.75 17.73 21.64
N ASP A 245 -3.26 16.74 22.39
CA ASP A 245 -2.37 16.89 23.55
C ASP A 245 -0.99 17.50 23.20
N GLN A 246 -0.57 17.42 21.95
CA GLN A 246 0.70 17.96 21.45
C GLN A 246 0.55 19.35 20.79
N GLY A 247 -0.63 19.95 20.78
CA GLY A 247 -0.88 21.28 20.26
C GLY A 247 -1.82 21.30 19.05
N THR A 248 -1.72 22.38 18.28
CA THR A 248 -2.66 22.68 17.18
C THR A 248 -1.99 22.50 15.82
N ILE A 249 -2.69 21.84 14.88
CA ILE A 249 -2.28 21.74 13.48
C ILE A 249 -3.30 22.51 12.64
N ALA A 250 -2.82 23.43 11.80
CA ALA A 250 -3.65 24.13 10.83
C ALA A 250 -4.00 23.21 9.68
N LEU A 251 -5.28 23.13 9.36
CA LEU A 251 -5.86 22.33 8.28
C LEU A 251 -6.73 23.21 7.38
N ARG A 252 -7.03 22.71 6.20
CA ARG A 252 -8.07 23.21 5.33
C ARG A 252 -9.09 22.11 5.10
N VAL A 253 -10.35 22.45 5.13
CA VAL A 253 -11.46 21.58 4.71
C VAL A 253 -11.78 21.94 3.26
N CYS A 254 -11.53 21.03 2.33
CA CYS A 254 -11.94 21.15 0.93
C CYS A 254 -13.17 20.28 0.70
N ALA A 255 -14.25 20.84 0.17
CA ALA A 255 -15.48 20.09 -0.03
C ALA A 255 -16.13 20.35 -1.39
N LEU A 256 -16.79 19.31 -1.92
CA LEU A 256 -17.55 19.31 -3.15
C LEU A 256 -18.94 18.71 -2.90
N LYS A 257 -19.99 19.34 -3.42
CA LYS A 257 -21.34 18.78 -3.42
C LYS A 257 -21.54 17.90 -4.64
N LYS A 258 -21.95 16.64 -4.40
CA LYS A 258 -22.24 15.66 -5.43
C LYS A 258 -23.53 15.98 -6.19
N SER A 259 -23.64 15.43 -7.41
CA SER A 259 -24.92 15.41 -8.13
C SER A 259 -25.98 14.58 -7.37
N ALA A 260 -27.25 14.78 -7.71
CA ALA A 260 -28.36 14.03 -7.10
C ALA A 260 -28.18 12.52 -7.27
N GLU A 261 -27.73 12.08 -8.45
CA GLU A 261 -27.46 10.67 -8.74
C GLU A 261 -26.32 10.11 -7.91
N GLN A 262 -25.18 10.81 -7.84
CA GLN A 262 -24.02 10.42 -7.04
C GLN A 262 -24.36 10.38 -5.54
N LYS A 263 -25.17 11.33 -5.05
CA LYS A 263 -25.66 11.34 -3.68
C LYS A 263 -26.51 10.11 -3.41
N ARG A 264 -27.48 9.79 -4.27
CA ARG A 264 -28.34 8.61 -4.13
C ARG A 264 -27.51 7.33 -4.07
N LYS A 265 -26.60 7.10 -5.04
CA LYS A 265 -25.71 5.94 -5.05
C LYS A 265 -24.88 5.81 -3.74
N ALA A 266 -24.37 6.94 -3.22
CA ALA A 266 -23.61 6.95 -1.98
C ALA A 266 -24.47 6.61 -0.76
N GLN A 267 -25.70 7.10 -0.71
CA GLN A 267 -26.66 6.83 0.36
C GLN A 267 -27.13 5.37 0.33
N ASP A 268 -27.41 4.80 -0.84
CA ASP A 268 -27.84 3.42 -1.00
C ASP A 268 -26.73 2.45 -0.56
N LYS A 269 -25.47 2.72 -0.94
CA LYS A 269 -24.32 1.97 -0.44
C LYS A 269 -24.18 2.03 1.09
N LEU A 270 -24.45 3.21 1.70
CA LEU A 270 -24.41 3.33 3.16
C LEU A 270 -25.52 2.51 3.83
N ARG A 271 -26.75 2.54 3.27
CA ARG A 271 -27.88 1.75 3.79
C ARG A 271 -27.60 0.25 3.70
N GLU A 272 -27.03 -0.22 2.57
CA GLU A 272 -26.63 -1.61 2.40
C GLU A 272 -25.60 -2.05 3.45
N VAL A 273 -24.55 -1.25 3.66
CA VAL A 273 -23.51 -1.54 4.66
C VAL A 273 -24.07 -1.50 6.07
N ALA A 274 -24.95 -0.57 6.37
CA ALA A 274 -25.59 -0.46 7.70
C ALA A 274 -26.50 -1.65 7.96
N SER A 275 -27.30 -2.08 6.97
CA SER A 275 -28.14 -3.28 7.06
C SER A 275 -27.32 -4.54 7.32
N LYS A 276 -26.24 -4.77 6.55
CA LYS A 276 -25.32 -5.91 6.77
C LYS A 276 -24.68 -5.92 8.15
N LYS A 277 -24.43 -4.74 8.74
CA LYS A 277 -23.81 -4.58 10.06
C LYS A 277 -24.84 -4.36 11.20
N GLN A 278 -26.13 -4.42 10.90
CA GLN A 278 -27.23 -4.17 11.82
C GLN A 278 -27.07 -2.85 12.61
N ARG A 279 -26.68 -1.76 11.90
CA ARG A 279 -26.44 -0.43 12.49
C ARG A 279 -27.47 0.57 12.01
N ASN A 280 -27.98 1.40 12.94
CA ASN A 280 -28.83 2.54 12.60
C ASN A 280 -27.99 3.67 11.99
N LEU A 281 -28.45 4.22 10.86
CA LEU A 281 -27.83 5.37 10.23
C LEU A 281 -28.46 6.66 10.78
N GLN A 282 -27.60 7.56 11.25
CA GLN A 282 -28.02 8.90 11.64
C GLN A 282 -28.36 9.74 10.39
N PRO A 283 -29.36 10.62 10.45
CA PRO A 283 -29.75 11.51 9.33
C PRO A 283 -28.56 12.33 8.80
N ASP A 284 -27.73 12.86 9.69
CA ASP A 284 -26.53 13.64 9.34
C ASP A 284 -25.51 12.82 8.55
N THR A 285 -25.36 11.54 8.83
CA THR A 285 -24.47 10.61 8.09
C THR A 285 -24.99 10.42 6.65
N LEU A 286 -26.30 10.27 6.50
CA LEU A 286 -26.93 10.16 5.17
C LEU A 286 -26.82 11.48 4.40
N GLU A 287 -26.99 12.61 5.05
CA GLU A 287 -26.83 13.93 4.42
C GLU A 287 -25.37 14.14 3.98
N ALA A 288 -24.40 13.87 4.86
CA ALA A 288 -22.96 13.98 4.61
C ALA A 288 -22.49 13.14 3.42
N ALA A 289 -23.16 12.02 3.11
CA ALA A 289 -22.89 11.20 1.93
C ALA A 289 -23.07 11.96 0.60
N GLY A 290 -23.83 13.04 0.60
CA GLY A 290 -24.00 13.95 -0.55
C GLY A 290 -22.80 14.84 -0.85
N TYR A 291 -21.74 14.74 -0.05
CA TYR A 291 -20.54 15.58 -0.20
C TYR A 291 -19.28 14.73 -0.26
N VAL A 292 -18.23 15.26 -0.88
CA VAL A 292 -16.85 14.82 -0.69
C VAL A 292 -16.21 15.86 0.23
N VAL A 293 -15.67 15.45 1.35
CA VAL A 293 -15.01 16.33 2.31
C VAL A 293 -13.61 15.79 2.58
N VAL A 294 -12.61 16.61 2.28
CA VAL A 294 -11.19 16.28 2.40
C VAL A 294 -10.52 17.26 3.34
N LEU A 295 -9.70 16.76 4.24
CA LEU A 295 -8.81 17.54 5.09
C LEU A 295 -7.42 17.53 4.48
N THR A 296 -6.77 18.71 4.47
CA THR A 296 -5.39 18.84 3.97
C THR A 296 -4.61 19.88 4.77
N THR A 297 -3.29 19.66 4.86
CA THR A 297 -2.32 20.64 5.38
C THR A 297 -1.74 21.53 4.29
N LEU A 298 -1.90 21.15 3.01
CA LEU A 298 -1.42 21.94 1.87
C LEU A 298 -2.11 23.30 1.81
N ARG A 299 -1.33 24.38 1.68
CA ARG A 299 -1.83 25.76 1.68
C ARG A 299 -1.94 26.35 0.28
N GLU A 300 -0.96 26.07 -0.59
CA GLU A 300 -0.78 26.71 -1.89
C GLU A 300 -1.62 26.09 -3.02
N VAL A 301 -2.30 24.96 -2.77
CA VAL A 301 -3.05 24.23 -3.77
C VAL A 301 -4.53 24.54 -3.65
N SER A 302 -5.20 24.91 -4.76
CA SER A 302 -6.63 25.22 -4.75
C SER A 302 -7.49 24.05 -4.28
N ALA A 303 -8.66 24.33 -3.69
CA ALA A 303 -9.61 23.27 -3.28
C ALA A 303 -10.01 22.37 -4.44
N GLN A 304 -10.18 22.92 -5.63
CA GLN A 304 -10.49 22.17 -6.84
C GLN A 304 -9.39 21.15 -7.14
N ASN A 305 -8.14 21.57 -7.16
CA ASN A 305 -7.00 20.69 -7.43
C ASN A 305 -6.81 19.62 -6.34
N ILE A 306 -7.02 19.97 -5.06
CA ILE A 306 -7.00 18.98 -3.96
C ILE A 306 -8.06 17.90 -4.17
N LEU A 307 -9.29 18.28 -4.54
CA LEU A 307 -10.39 17.36 -4.75
C LEU A 307 -10.20 16.50 -6.02
N GLU A 308 -9.60 17.07 -7.07
CA GLU A 308 -9.21 16.33 -8.29
C GLU A 308 -8.10 15.36 -7.99
N LEU A 309 -7.05 15.77 -7.29
CA LEU A 309 -5.96 14.89 -6.87
C LEU A 309 -6.50 13.74 -6.01
N TYR A 310 -7.42 14.02 -5.08
CA TYR A 310 -8.03 12.99 -4.24
C TYR A 310 -8.82 11.94 -5.05
N ARG A 311 -9.29 12.24 -6.25
CA ARG A 311 -9.95 11.26 -7.13
C ARG A 311 -9.01 10.12 -7.52
N HIS A 312 -7.70 10.35 -7.57
CA HIS A 312 -6.72 9.31 -7.89
C HIS A 312 -6.54 8.29 -6.76
N ARG A 313 -7.10 8.52 -5.56
CA ARG A 313 -7.05 7.57 -4.45
C ARG A 313 -7.54 6.16 -4.83
N TRP A 314 -8.47 6.06 -5.80
CA TRP A 314 -8.96 4.76 -6.25
C TRP A 314 -7.88 3.87 -6.88
N GLN A 315 -6.74 4.42 -7.32
CA GLN A 315 -5.62 3.65 -7.88
C GLN A 315 -5.11 2.60 -6.89
N ILE A 316 -5.07 2.92 -5.59
CA ILE A 316 -4.64 1.96 -4.57
C ILE A 316 -5.66 0.80 -4.43
N GLU A 317 -6.95 1.06 -4.63
CA GLU A 317 -7.97 0.00 -4.63
C GLU A 317 -7.75 -0.96 -5.81
N LEU A 318 -7.33 -0.45 -6.97
CA LEU A 318 -6.97 -1.27 -8.12
C LEU A 318 -5.69 -2.07 -7.85
N ALA A 319 -4.67 -1.48 -7.22
CA ALA A 319 -3.47 -2.19 -6.82
C ALA A 319 -3.82 -3.37 -5.89
N PHE A 320 -4.63 -3.16 -4.86
CA PHE A 320 -5.12 -4.25 -4.01
C PHE A 320 -5.93 -5.30 -4.77
N LYS A 321 -6.75 -4.89 -5.73
CA LYS A 321 -7.51 -5.82 -6.56
C LYS A 321 -6.58 -6.69 -7.41
N ARG A 322 -5.53 -6.12 -7.97
CA ARG A 322 -4.50 -6.86 -8.70
C ARG A 322 -3.78 -7.86 -7.78
N LEU A 323 -3.32 -7.41 -6.61
CA LEU A 323 -2.68 -8.27 -5.61
C LEU A 323 -3.58 -9.44 -5.20
N LYS A 324 -4.86 -9.20 -4.95
CA LYS A 324 -5.82 -10.23 -4.55
C LYS A 324 -6.15 -11.22 -5.66
N SER A 325 -6.34 -10.75 -6.90
CA SER A 325 -6.74 -11.61 -8.02
C SER A 325 -5.56 -12.33 -8.66
N LEU A 326 -4.46 -11.63 -8.98
CA LEU A 326 -3.32 -12.22 -9.68
C LEU A 326 -2.46 -13.09 -8.75
N LEU A 327 -2.28 -12.67 -7.51
CA LEU A 327 -1.45 -13.37 -6.53
C LEU A 327 -2.25 -14.26 -5.58
N GLN A 328 -3.57 -14.36 -5.75
CA GLN A 328 -4.46 -15.12 -4.85
C GLN A 328 -4.29 -14.72 -3.37
N LEU A 329 -3.95 -13.46 -3.10
CA LEU A 329 -3.67 -12.94 -1.76
C LEU A 329 -4.88 -12.98 -0.82
N GLY A 330 -6.10 -13.13 -1.37
CA GLY A 330 -7.33 -13.32 -0.62
C GLY A 330 -7.53 -14.73 -0.06
N HIS A 331 -6.71 -15.70 -0.47
CA HIS A 331 -6.84 -17.10 -0.10
C HIS A 331 -5.53 -17.62 0.51
N LEU A 332 -5.33 -17.33 1.78
CA LEU A 332 -4.18 -17.82 2.52
C LEU A 332 -4.24 -19.35 2.63
N LYS A 333 -3.16 -20.03 2.24
CA LYS A 333 -3.06 -21.51 2.28
C LYS A 333 -2.35 -22.02 3.53
N LYS A 334 -2.09 -21.17 4.52
CA LYS A 334 -1.32 -21.49 5.73
C LYS A 334 -2.14 -21.15 6.96
N THR A 335 -2.09 -22.03 7.94
CA THR A 335 -2.79 -21.88 9.23
C THR A 335 -1.85 -21.42 10.36
N ASP A 336 -0.53 -21.62 10.22
CA ASP A 336 0.43 -21.12 11.21
C ASP A 336 0.82 -19.65 10.92
N GLN A 337 0.90 -18.87 11.98
CA GLN A 337 1.13 -17.43 11.93
C GLN A 337 2.43 -17.02 11.21
N VAL A 338 3.52 -17.73 11.50
CA VAL A 338 4.84 -17.40 10.95
C VAL A 338 4.89 -17.75 9.46
N GLY A 339 4.40 -18.93 9.09
CA GLY A 339 4.31 -19.37 7.71
C GLY A 339 3.34 -18.52 6.88
N ALA A 340 2.22 -18.11 7.48
CA ALA A 340 1.25 -17.22 6.86
C ALA A 340 1.87 -15.84 6.54
N LYS A 341 2.54 -15.23 7.52
CA LYS A 341 3.25 -13.96 7.34
C LYS A 341 4.33 -14.07 6.27
N ALA A 342 5.14 -15.11 6.32
CA ALA A 342 6.21 -15.33 5.34
C ALA A 342 5.65 -15.55 3.93
N TRP A 343 4.56 -16.31 3.80
CA TRP A 343 3.88 -16.53 2.52
C TRP A 343 3.32 -15.22 1.94
N LEU A 344 2.69 -14.39 2.78
CA LEU A 344 2.20 -13.07 2.38
C LEU A 344 3.35 -12.17 1.91
N GLN A 345 4.45 -12.09 2.66
CA GLN A 345 5.63 -11.35 2.24
C GLN A 345 6.20 -11.87 0.92
N GLY A 346 6.23 -13.19 0.73
CA GLY A 346 6.65 -13.82 -0.52
C GLY A 346 5.76 -13.45 -1.71
N LYS A 347 4.42 -13.46 -1.52
CA LYS A 347 3.49 -13.01 -2.58
C LYS A 347 3.68 -11.54 -2.96
N LEU A 348 4.00 -10.71 -1.99
CA LEU A 348 4.28 -9.30 -2.22
C LEU A 348 5.62 -9.08 -2.93
N PHE A 349 6.63 -9.87 -2.56
CA PHE A 349 7.88 -9.92 -3.32
C PHE A 349 7.63 -10.31 -4.78
N VAL A 350 6.84 -11.33 -5.05
CA VAL A 350 6.45 -11.72 -6.43
C VAL A 350 5.75 -10.58 -7.16
N ALA A 351 4.84 -9.85 -6.48
CA ALA A 351 4.19 -8.68 -7.09
C ALA A 351 5.20 -7.61 -7.49
N THR A 352 6.10 -7.24 -6.58
CA THR A 352 7.12 -6.22 -6.83
C THR A 352 8.09 -6.67 -7.93
N LEU A 353 8.43 -7.96 -7.97
CA LEU A 353 9.25 -8.54 -9.03
C LEU A 353 8.58 -8.40 -10.40
N ILE A 354 7.29 -8.74 -10.51
CA ILE A 354 6.51 -8.60 -11.74
C ILE A 354 6.43 -7.11 -12.16
N GLU A 355 6.13 -6.20 -11.23
CA GLU A 355 6.09 -4.75 -11.49
C GLU A 355 7.44 -4.24 -12.01
N THR A 356 8.55 -4.71 -11.41
CA THR A 356 9.90 -4.34 -11.85
C THR A 356 10.21 -4.86 -13.25
N LEU A 357 9.86 -6.12 -13.55
CA LEU A 357 10.04 -6.71 -14.88
C LEU A 357 9.22 -5.97 -15.95
N ILE A 358 7.97 -5.59 -15.65
CA ILE A 358 7.14 -4.80 -16.55
C ILE A 358 7.77 -3.43 -16.80
N ALA A 359 8.19 -2.72 -15.74
CA ALA A 359 8.82 -1.41 -15.86
C ALA A 359 10.12 -1.44 -16.68
N VAL A 360 10.86 -2.53 -16.63
CA VAL A 360 12.05 -2.76 -17.46
C VAL A 360 11.65 -3.04 -18.90
N GLY A 361 10.66 -3.92 -19.14
CA GLY A 361 10.18 -4.25 -20.47
C GLY A 361 9.57 -3.07 -21.23
N GLU A 362 8.90 -2.14 -20.51
CA GLU A 362 8.34 -0.92 -21.10
C GLU A 362 9.41 0.12 -21.49
N ARG A 363 10.63 0.00 -20.97
CA ARG A 363 11.78 0.88 -21.29
C ARG A 363 12.71 0.30 -22.34
N SER A 364 12.62 -0.99 -22.63
CA SER A 364 13.34 -1.61 -23.74
C SER A 364 12.72 -1.19 -25.07
N PRO A 365 13.52 -0.70 -26.06
CA PRO A 365 13.04 -0.23 -27.34
C PRO A 365 12.36 -1.30 -28.18
#